data_71cffa240938a1b714b3a4646f3989c8
#
_entry.id   71cffa240938a1b714b3a4646f3989c8
#
_cell.length_a   1.000
_cell.length_b   1.000
_cell.length_c   1.000
_cell.angle_alpha   90.00
_cell.angle_beta   90.00
_cell.angle_gamma   90.00
#
_symmetry.space_group_name_H-M   'P 1'
#
loop_
_entity.id
_entity.type
_entity.pdbx_description
1 polymer ?
#
loop_
_entity_poly.entity_id
_entity_poly.type
_entity_poly.pdbx_seq_one_letter_code
_entity_poly.pdbx_strand_id
1 'polypeptide(L)'
;MAHATSLLDKGDTWSVLVPCSDSERDGVHISFFGGIGFGQVGRPDISEDGALQVASLEDLMATKLKVILQRAEAKDYRDIAVMIDAGVSVAHGLATARLIFGPAFQPSESLKAFVYFQDGDLHTLTVTEKSVLINAVAAVGDLPRVALLSRQLTDDTYKASSVVVPVVSP
;
A
#
# COMPACT_ATOMS: atom_id res chain seq x y z
N MET A 1 5.08 30.84 4.19
CA MET A 1 4.83 29.57 3.47
C MET A 1 5.75 28.52 4.07
N ALA A 2 5.19 27.43 4.55
CA ALA A 2 5.99 26.31 5.05
C ALA A 2 6.58 25.56 3.83
N HIS A 3 7.90 25.40 3.79
CA HIS A 3 8.57 24.70 2.70
C HIS A 3 8.74 23.23 3.06
N ALA A 4 8.51 22.33 2.09
CA ALA A 4 8.82 20.92 2.24
C ALA A 4 10.34 20.72 2.43
N THR A 5 10.71 19.87 3.39
CA THR A 5 12.12 19.54 3.66
C THR A 5 12.43 18.18 3.04
N SER A 6 13.47 18.11 2.20
CA SER A 6 13.95 16.83 1.66
C SER A 6 14.59 16.02 2.78
N LEU A 7 14.13 14.75 2.95
CA LEU A 7 14.65 13.81 3.95
C LEU A 7 15.58 12.78 3.32
N LEU A 8 15.33 12.39 2.09
CA LEU A 8 16.09 11.39 1.35
C LEU A 8 16.02 11.70 -0.14
N ASP A 9 17.20 11.69 -0.78
CA ASP A 9 17.34 11.73 -2.24
C ASP A 9 18.41 10.70 -2.60
N LYS A 10 17.98 9.51 -3.00
CA LYS A 10 18.89 8.40 -3.31
C LYS A 10 18.34 7.54 -4.44
N GLY A 11 18.99 7.62 -5.59
CA GLY A 11 18.63 6.82 -6.77
C GLY A 11 17.19 7.09 -7.20
N ASP A 12 16.35 6.04 -7.19
CA ASP A 12 14.94 6.13 -7.61
C ASP A 12 13.98 6.47 -6.46
N THR A 13 14.49 6.87 -5.30
CA THR A 13 13.66 7.18 -4.13
C THR A 13 13.88 8.61 -3.68
N TRP A 14 12.81 9.36 -3.55
CA TRP A 14 12.79 10.70 -2.99
C TRP A 14 11.75 10.81 -1.88
N SER A 15 12.13 11.30 -0.71
CA SER A 15 11.23 11.48 0.43
C SER A 15 11.30 12.90 0.97
N VAL A 16 10.14 13.45 1.27
CA VAL A 16 9.99 14.81 1.79
C VAL A 16 9.12 14.83 3.03
N LEU A 17 9.38 15.77 3.91
CA LEU A 17 8.49 16.15 5.00
C LEU A 17 7.77 17.44 4.61
N VAL A 18 6.44 17.36 4.54
CA VAL A 18 5.57 18.51 4.29
C VAL A 18 4.99 18.96 5.63
N PRO A 19 5.35 20.17 6.12
CA PRO A 19 4.81 20.67 7.38
C PRO A 19 3.30 20.86 7.31
N CYS A 20 2.57 20.44 8.37
CA CYS A 20 1.15 20.71 8.53
C CYS A 20 0.95 21.96 9.40
N SER A 21 0.13 22.92 8.94
CA SER A 21 -0.11 24.18 9.63
C SER A 21 -0.97 24.05 10.90
N ASP A 22 -1.72 22.95 11.06
CA ASP A 22 -2.81 22.83 12.06
C ASP A 22 -2.69 21.64 13.01
N SER A 23 -1.55 20.96 13.07
CA SER A 23 -1.41 19.82 13.97
C SER A 23 -0.11 19.85 14.77
N GLU A 24 -0.18 19.39 16.02
CA GLU A 24 0.97 19.05 16.88
C GLU A 24 1.84 17.93 16.28
N ARG A 25 1.57 17.49 15.06
CA ARG A 25 2.35 16.49 14.33
C ARG A 25 3.43 17.17 13.51
N ASP A 26 4.61 16.58 13.48
CA ASP A 26 5.81 17.09 12.80
C ASP A 26 5.69 17.25 11.26
N GLY A 27 4.52 16.96 10.67
CA GLY A 27 4.24 17.05 9.24
C GLY A 27 3.87 15.71 8.60
N VAL A 28 3.70 15.72 7.28
CA VAL A 28 3.38 14.53 6.47
C VAL A 28 4.63 14.07 5.72
N HIS A 29 5.02 12.82 5.94
CA HIS A 29 6.06 12.16 5.15
C HIS A 29 5.48 11.68 3.83
N ILE A 30 6.06 12.14 2.71
CA ILE A 30 5.72 11.71 1.36
C ILE A 30 6.95 11.08 0.75
N SER A 31 6.81 9.87 0.20
CA SER A 31 7.89 9.19 -0.50
C SER A 31 7.48 8.88 -1.93
N PHE A 32 8.38 9.17 -2.86
CA PHE A 32 8.25 8.88 -4.28
C PHE A 32 9.23 7.76 -4.61
N PHE A 33 8.74 6.73 -5.28
CA PHE A 33 9.55 5.59 -5.72
C PHE A 33 9.47 5.51 -7.24
N GLY A 34 10.62 5.55 -7.91
CA GLY A 34 10.75 5.26 -9.32
C GLY A 34 11.04 3.78 -9.57
N GLY A 35 11.10 3.39 -10.84
CA GLY A 35 11.53 2.05 -11.25
C GLY A 35 10.62 0.90 -10.80
N ILE A 36 9.37 1.16 -10.43
CA ILE A 36 8.42 0.13 -10.02
C ILE A 36 8.05 -0.72 -11.23
N GLY A 37 8.47 -2.01 -11.20
CA GLY A 37 8.36 -2.94 -12.31
C GLY A 37 7.25 -3.99 -12.17
N PHE A 38 6.31 -3.82 -11.24
CA PHE A 38 5.18 -4.73 -11.09
C PHE A 38 3.89 -4.12 -11.65
N GLY A 39 2.97 -4.99 -12.09
CA GLY A 39 1.69 -4.59 -12.66
C GLY A 39 0.59 -4.40 -11.61
N GLN A 40 -0.64 -4.33 -12.08
CA GLN A 40 -1.85 -4.17 -11.27
C GLN A 40 -2.91 -5.21 -11.66
N VAL A 41 -3.75 -5.56 -10.69
CA VAL A 41 -4.89 -6.48 -10.85
C VAL A 41 -6.20 -5.70 -10.79
N GLY A 42 -6.33 -4.77 -9.85
CA GLY A 42 -7.49 -3.90 -9.73
C GLY A 42 -7.36 -2.63 -10.59
N ARG A 43 -8.51 -2.02 -10.92
CA ARG A 43 -8.50 -0.69 -11.53
C ARG A 43 -8.13 0.35 -10.47
N PRO A 44 -7.19 1.26 -10.78
CA PRO A 44 -6.93 2.37 -9.90
C PRO A 44 -8.13 3.30 -9.84
N ASP A 45 -8.36 3.87 -8.67
CA ASP A 45 -9.28 4.99 -8.50
C ASP A 45 -8.58 6.31 -8.87
N ILE A 46 -9.37 7.36 -9.02
CA ILE A 46 -8.86 8.70 -9.30
C ILE A 46 -9.22 9.58 -8.10
N SER A 47 -8.26 10.38 -7.63
CA SER A 47 -8.52 11.36 -6.58
C SER A 47 -9.64 12.34 -6.99
N GLU A 48 -10.36 12.91 -6.02
CA GLU A 48 -11.50 13.80 -6.27
C GLU A 48 -11.15 15.00 -7.17
N ASP A 49 -9.90 15.47 -7.09
CA ASP A 49 -9.37 16.56 -7.93
C ASP A 49 -8.89 16.08 -9.30
N GLY A 50 -8.92 14.77 -9.58
CA GLY A 50 -8.46 14.18 -10.82
C GLY A 50 -6.94 14.19 -11.02
N ALA A 51 -6.15 14.57 -10.02
CA ALA A 51 -4.72 14.78 -10.16
C ALA A 51 -3.90 13.50 -9.99
N LEU A 52 -4.41 12.52 -9.24
CA LEU A 52 -3.67 11.30 -8.87
C LEU A 52 -4.48 10.05 -9.19
N GLN A 53 -3.78 9.01 -9.63
CA GLN A 53 -4.30 7.64 -9.59
C GLN A 53 -3.99 7.02 -8.23
N VAL A 54 -4.99 6.42 -7.61
CA VAL A 54 -4.90 5.74 -6.32
C VAL A 54 -5.00 4.24 -6.58
N ALA A 55 -4.05 3.48 -6.08
CA ALA A 55 -4.08 2.02 -6.23
C ALA A 55 -5.38 1.42 -5.67
N SER A 56 -5.90 0.39 -6.34
CA SER A 56 -7.06 -0.34 -5.84
C SER A 56 -6.78 -0.95 -4.46
N LEU A 57 -7.82 -1.16 -3.66
CA LEU A 57 -7.67 -1.84 -2.37
C LEU A 57 -7.12 -3.26 -2.51
N GLU A 58 -7.35 -3.92 -3.64
CA GLU A 58 -6.81 -5.25 -3.95
C GLU A 58 -5.30 -5.21 -4.14
N ASP A 59 -4.79 -4.24 -4.92
CA ASP A 59 -3.35 -4.05 -5.13
C ASP A 59 -2.66 -3.51 -3.87
N LEU A 60 -3.34 -2.65 -3.09
CA LEU A 60 -2.85 -2.20 -1.79
C LEU A 60 -2.73 -3.37 -0.81
N MET A 61 -3.75 -4.24 -0.73
CA MET A 61 -3.69 -5.46 0.10
C MET A 61 -2.50 -6.32 -0.31
N ALA A 62 -2.31 -6.60 -1.60
CA ALA A 62 -1.19 -7.38 -2.09
C ALA A 62 0.17 -6.78 -1.72
N THR A 63 0.30 -5.46 -1.83
CA THR A 63 1.51 -4.72 -1.45
C THR A 63 1.77 -4.82 0.05
N LYS A 64 0.75 -4.62 0.89
CA LYS A 64 0.87 -4.73 2.35
C LYS A 64 1.23 -6.14 2.80
N LEU A 65 0.65 -7.18 2.17
CA LEU A 65 1.00 -8.58 2.42
C LEU A 65 2.47 -8.89 2.11
N LYS A 66 3.06 -8.20 1.13
CA LYS A 66 4.50 -8.29 0.84
C LYS A 66 5.32 -7.53 1.86
N VAL A 67 4.86 -6.34 2.28
CA VAL A 67 5.58 -5.46 3.21
C VAL A 67 5.73 -6.11 4.59
N ILE A 68 4.70 -6.77 5.13
CA ILE A 68 4.77 -7.44 6.44
C ILE A 68 5.79 -8.58 6.50
N LEU A 69 6.25 -9.10 5.36
CA LEU A 69 7.37 -10.05 5.29
C LEU A 69 8.74 -9.37 5.37
N GLN A 70 8.80 -8.06 5.21
CA GLN A 70 10.04 -7.29 5.20
C GLN A 70 10.28 -6.54 6.50
N ARG A 71 9.18 -6.15 7.17
CA ARG A 71 9.22 -5.39 8.42
C ARG A 71 7.98 -5.66 9.27
N ALA A 72 8.18 -5.66 10.59
CA ALA A 72 7.12 -5.86 11.58
C ALA A 72 6.70 -4.50 12.17
N GLU A 73 5.90 -3.73 11.41
CA GLU A 73 5.39 -2.43 11.83
C GLU A 73 3.87 -2.47 12.01
N ALA A 74 3.37 -2.12 13.18
CA ALA A 74 1.94 -2.19 13.54
C ALA A 74 1.05 -1.39 12.59
N LYS A 75 1.55 -0.29 12.00
CA LYS A 75 0.78 0.48 11.02
C LYS A 75 0.37 -0.35 9.80
N ASP A 76 1.27 -1.22 9.29
CA ASP A 76 0.96 -2.05 8.13
C ASP A 76 -0.12 -3.09 8.44
N TYR A 77 -0.11 -3.63 9.66
CA TYR A 77 -1.15 -4.56 10.13
C TYR A 77 -2.49 -3.86 10.38
N ARG A 78 -2.49 -2.62 10.87
CA ARG A 78 -3.71 -1.79 11.01
C ARG A 78 -4.32 -1.48 9.65
N ASP A 79 -3.51 -1.10 8.67
CA ASP A 79 -3.99 -0.85 7.30
C ASP A 79 -4.66 -2.11 6.73
N ILE A 80 -4.06 -3.29 6.93
CA ILE A 80 -4.64 -4.56 6.52
C ILE A 80 -5.95 -4.84 7.24
N ALA A 81 -6.02 -4.63 8.57
CA ALA A 81 -7.25 -4.84 9.34
C ALA A 81 -8.39 -3.94 8.84
N VAL A 82 -8.10 -2.66 8.56
CA VAL A 82 -9.07 -1.73 7.98
C VAL A 82 -9.55 -2.18 6.60
N MET A 83 -8.66 -2.67 5.75
CA MET A 83 -9.05 -3.21 4.44
C MET A 83 -9.93 -4.47 4.57
N ILE A 84 -9.64 -5.35 5.55
CA ILE A 84 -10.49 -6.53 5.84
C ILE A 84 -11.88 -6.08 6.28
N ASP A 85 -11.97 -5.12 7.18
CA ASP A 85 -13.25 -4.57 7.65
C ASP A 85 -14.03 -3.88 6.52
N ALA A 86 -13.33 -3.32 5.53
CA ALA A 86 -13.91 -2.78 4.29
C ALA A 86 -14.32 -3.88 3.28
N GLY A 87 -14.14 -5.17 3.63
CA GLY A 87 -14.56 -6.31 2.80
C GLY A 87 -13.51 -6.82 1.82
N VAL A 88 -12.26 -6.34 1.89
CA VAL A 88 -11.19 -6.84 1.01
C VAL A 88 -10.77 -8.24 1.42
N SER A 89 -10.80 -9.17 0.47
CA SER A 89 -10.46 -10.58 0.70
C SER A 89 -8.94 -10.79 0.84
N VAL A 90 -8.51 -11.35 1.97
CA VAL A 90 -7.10 -11.75 2.18
C VAL A 90 -6.68 -12.82 1.18
N ALA A 91 -7.55 -13.80 0.87
CA ALA A 91 -7.24 -14.83 -0.12
C ALA A 91 -7.00 -14.23 -1.51
N HIS A 92 -7.81 -13.23 -1.91
CA HIS A 92 -7.62 -12.49 -3.16
C HIS A 92 -6.32 -11.68 -3.14
N GLY A 93 -6.04 -10.98 -2.04
CA GLY A 93 -4.78 -10.24 -1.85
C GLY A 93 -3.54 -11.14 -1.94
N LEU A 94 -3.58 -12.34 -1.33
CA LEU A 94 -2.49 -13.33 -1.43
C LEU A 94 -2.28 -13.83 -2.86
N ALA A 95 -3.38 -14.11 -3.59
CA ALA A 95 -3.33 -14.51 -5.00
C ALA A 95 -2.74 -13.40 -5.87
N THR A 96 -3.17 -12.16 -5.65
CA THR A 96 -2.66 -10.96 -6.31
C THR A 96 -1.17 -10.75 -6.03
N ALA A 97 -0.76 -10.83 -4.76
CA ALA A 97 0.66 -10.71 -4.38
C ALA A 97 1.53 -11.80 -5.02
N ARG A 98 1.02 -13.05 -5.08
CA ARG A 98 1.70 -14.14 -5.76
C ARG A 98 1.86 -13.88 -7.26
N LEU A 99 0.85 -13.31 -7.90
CA LEU A 99 0.88 -12.97 -9.32
C LEU A 99 1.85 -11.80 -9.60
N ILE A 100 1.80 -10.74 -8.80
CA ILE A 100 2.57 -9.50 -8.99
C ILE A 100 4.05 -9.72 -8.66
N PHE A 101 4.35 -10.34 -7.51
CA PHE A 101 5.72 -10.50 -7.00
C PHE A 101 6.34 -11.86 -7.37
N GLY A 102 5.56 -12.74 -7.99
CA GLY A 102 6.03 -14.03 -8.49
C GLY A 102 6.61 -14.95 -7.40
N PRO A 103 7.65 -15.76 -7.73
CA PRO A 103 8.23 -16.73 -6.80
C PRO A 103 8.84 -16.12 -5.53
N ALA A 104 9.17 -14.84 -5.56
CA ALA A 104 9.70 -14.11 -4.38
C ALA A 104 8.67 -13.88 -3.28
N PHE A 105 7.37 -14.14 -3.54
CA PHE A 105 6.30 -14.07 -2.56
C PHE A 105 5.72 -15.46 -2.29
N GLN A 106 5.74 -15.86 -1.03
CA GLN A 106 5.14 -17.12 -0.58
C GLN A 106 3.93 -16.82 0.32
N PRO A 107 2.70 -17.14 -0.12
CA PRO A 107 1.49 -16.89 0.65
C PRO A 107 1.53 -17.46 2.06
N SER A 108 2.07 -18.67 2.24
CA SER A 108 2.19 -19.31 3.55
C SER A 108 3.03 -18.53 4.54
N GLU A 109 4.08 -17.86 4.09
CA GLU A 109 4.93 -17.03 4.96
C GLU A 109 4.16 -15.75 5.39
N SER A 110 3.41 -15.16 4.48
CA SER A 110 2.55 -14.02 4.81
C SER A 110 1.48 -14.40 5.83
N LEU A 111 0.84 -15.57 5.70
CA LEU A 111 -0.14 -16.07 6.67
C LEU A 111 0.48 -16.30 8.06
N LYS A 112 1.71 -16.81 8.13
CA LYS A 112 2.43 -16.94 9.41
C LYS A 112 2.72 -15.58 10.05
N ALA A 113 3.19 -14.61 9.24
CA ALA A 113 3.46 -13.27 9.71
C ALA A 113 2.20 -12.59 10.29
N PHE A 114 1.04 -12.81 9.68
CA PHE A 114 -0.24 -12.25 10.13
C PHE A 114 -0.61 -12.59 11.57
N VAL A 115 -0.20 -13.75 12.06
CA VAL A 115 -0.58 -14.25 13.40
C VAL A 115 0.57 -14.21 14.40
N TYR A 116 1.73 -13.72 13.97
CA TYR A 116 2.91 -13.60 14.83
C TYR A 116 3.11 -12.15 15.25
N PHE A 117 2.76 -11.83 16.51
CA PHE A 117 2.74 -10.45 17.03
C PHE A 117 3.86 -10.17 18.04
N GLN A 118 4.99 -10.88 17.96
CA GLN A 118 6.08 -10.73 18.94
C GLN A 118 7.19 -9.78 18.47
N ASP A 119 7.25 -9.45 17.17
CA ASP A 119 8.30 -8.62 16.60
C ASP A 119 7.91 -7.13 16.53
N GLY A 120 8.91 -6.27 16.45
CA GLY A 120 8.76 -4.83 16.24
C GLY A 120 7.82 -4.17 17.25
N ASP A 121 6.96 -3.31 16.77
CA ASP A 121 5.95 -2.61 17.57
C ASP A 121 4.56 -3.30 17.54
N LEU A 122 4.47 -4.56 17.07
CA LEU A 122 3.22 -5.31 16.93
C LEU A 122 2.51 -5.57 18.27
N HIS A 123 3.23 -5.46 19.40
CA HIS A 123 2.64 -5.48 20.74
C HIS A 123 1.63 -4.33 20.95
N THR A 124 1.73 -3.24 20.17
CA THR A 124 0.82 -2.08 20.22
C THR A 124 -0.52 -2.32 19.53
N LEU A 125 -0.66 -3.42 18.77
CA LEU A 125 -1.93 -3.81 18.17
C LEU A 125 -2.93 -4.19 19.26
N THR A 126 -4.15 -3.66 19.15
CA THR A 126 -5.25 -3.98 20.04
C THR A 126 -5.72 -5.43 19.90
N VAL A 127 -6.44 -5.91 20.90
CA VAL A 127 -7.07 -7.25 20.83
C VAL A 127 -8.03 -7.37 19.65
N THR A 128 -8.77 -6.31 19.35
CA THR A 128 -9.71 -6.28 18.20
C THR A 128 -8.97 -6.40 16.88
N GLU A 129 -7.92 -5.59 16.66
CA GLU A 129 -7.09 -5.66 15.44
C GLU A 129 -6.49 -7.05 15.26
N LYS A 130 -5.92 -7.63 16.32
CA LYS A 130 -5.38 -9.01 16.28
C LYS A 130 -6.46 -10.05 15.95
N SER A 131 -7.66 -9.89 16.51
CA SER A 131 -8.77 -10.82 16.24
C SER A 131 -9.23 -10.76 14.79
N VAL A 132 -9.34 -9.56 14.20
CA VAL A 132 -9.65 -9.38 12.77
C VAL A 132 -8.64 -10.12 11.90
N LEU A 133 -7.35 -9.94 12.16
CA LEU A 133 -6.27 -10.56 11.40
C LEU A 133 -6.30 -12.09 11.54
N ILE A 134 -6.42 -12.63 12.76
CA ILE A 134 -6.47 -14.08 13.01
C ILE A 134 -7.68 -14.71 12.33
N ASN A 135 -8.86 -14.09 12.44
CA ASN A 135 -10.08 -14.60 11.83
C ASN A 135 -9.98 -14.60 10.30
N ALA A 136 -9.38 -13.55 9.73
CA ALA A 136 -9.17 -13.47 8.29
C ALA A 136 -8.23 -14.58 7.79
N VAL A 137 -7.15 -14.89 8.52
CA VAL A 137 -6.25 -16.00 8.20
C VAL A 137 -6.97 -17.34 8.29
N ALA A 138 -7.77 -17.56 9.35
CA ALA A 138 -8.53 -18.78 9.53
C ALA A 138 -9.58 -19.01 8.42
N ALA A 139 -10.06 -17.93 7.80
CA ALA A 139 -11.01 -17.98 6.69
C ALA A 139 -10.35 -18.21 5.31
N VAL A 140 -9.02 -18.16 5.22
CA VAL A 140 -8.32 -18.40 3.95
C VAL A 140 -8.41 -19.89 3.59
N GLY A 141 -9.09 -20.17 2.49
CA GLY A 141 -9.10 -21.49 1.84
C GLY A 141 -8.18 -21.50 0.61
N ASP A 142 -8.68 -22.08 -0.48
CA ASP A 142 -7.98 -22.05 -1.76
C ASP A 142 -7.85 -20.62 -2.29
N LEU A 143 -6.68 -20.31 -2.85
CA LEU A 143 -6.47 -19.00 -3.43
C LEU A 143 -7.21 -18.89 -4.77
N PRO A 144 -7.95 -17.79 -4.99
CA PRO A 144 -8.66 -17.59 -6.26
C PRO A 144 -7.69 -17.39 -7.42
N ARG A 145 -8.18 -17.61 -8.63
CA ARG A 145 -7.46 -17.21 -9.84
C ARG A 145 -7.63 -15.72 -10.07
N VAL A 146 -6.52 -15.02 -10.23
CA VAL A 146 -6.46 -13.59 -10.54
C VAL A 146 -5.71 -13.38 -11.85
N ALA A 147 -5.99 -12.29 -12.54
CA ALA A 147 -5.33 -11.91 -13.79
C ALA A 147 -4.81 -10.49 -13.70
N LEU A 148 -3.68 -10.21 -14.34
CA LEU A 148 -3.18 -8.85 -14.46
C LEU A 148 -4.13 -8.02 -15.34
N LEU A 149 -4.53 -6.87 -14.86
CA LEU A 149 -5.21 -5.84 -15.64
C LEU A 149 -4.18 -5.13 -16.53
N SER A 150 -3.03 -4.78 -15.96
CA SER A 150 -1.91 -4.16 -16.66
C SER A 150 -0.58 -4.68 -16.12
N ARG A 151 0.44 -4.69 -16.97
CA ARG A 151 1.84 -4.95 -16.56
C ARG A 151 2.53 -3.73 -15.97
N GLN A 152 1.89 -2.57 -16.05
CA GLN A 152 2.36 -1.29 -15.52
C GLN A 152 1.39 -0.78 -14.46
N LEU A 153 1.87 0.03 -13.53
CA LEU A 153 1.02 0.66 -12.52
C LEU A 153 0.12 1.76 -13.11
N THR A 154 0.57 2.38 -14.22
CA THR A 154 -0.21 3.43 -14.89
C THR A 154 -1.20 2.79 -15.85
N ASP A 155 -2.46 3.20 -15.78
CA ASP A 155 -3.45 2.87 -16.80
C ASP A 155 -3.21 3.79 -18.00
N ASP A 156 -2.74 3.23 -19.12
CA ASP A 156 -2.48 3.96 -20.37
C ASP A 156 -3.76 4.59 -20.99
N THR A 157 -4.94 4.20 -20.51
CA THR A 157 -6.22 4.80 -20.91
C THR A 157 -6.47 6.17 -20.28
N TYR A 158 -5.76 6.48 -19.17
CA TYR A 158 -5.81 7.79 -18.55
C TYR A 158 -4.81 8.73 -19.23
N LYS A 159 -5.21 9.29 -20.34
CA LYS A 159 -4.60 10.52 -20.84
C LYS A 159 -5.01 11.64 -19.90
N ALA A 160 -4.09 12.07 -19.02
CA ALA A 160 -4.25 13.28 -18.26
C ALA A 160 -4.71 14.38 -19.23
N SER A 161 -5.94 14.84 -19.08
CA SER A 161 -6.33 16.12 -19.62
C SER A 161 -5.30 17.09 -19.08
N SER A 162 -4.55 17.69 -19.98
CA SER A 162 -3.43 18.57 -19.69
C SER A 162 -3.84 19.60 -18.63
N VAL A 163 -3.55 19.29 -17.37
CA VAL A 163 -3.60 20.27 -16.30
C VAL A 163 -2.41 21.18 -16.54
N VAL A 164 -2.68 22.30 -17.18
CA VAL A 164 -1.75 23.41 -17.24
C VAL A 164 -1.58 23.90 -15.80
N VAL A 165 -0.52 23.43 -15.15
CA VAL A 165 -0.10 24.00 -13.87
C VAL A 165 0.34 25.44 -14.18
N PRO A 166 -0.33 26.46 -13.63
CA PRO A 166 0.16 27.84 -13.82
C PRO A 166 1.53 27.94 -13.18
N VAL A 167 2.54 28.18 -14.00
CA VAL A 167 3.88 28.56 -13.52
C VAL A 167 3.73 29.90 -12.83
N VAL A 168 3.77 29.89 -11.51
CA VAL A 168 3.93 31.12 -10.72
C VAL A 168 5.37 31.53 -10.89
N SER A 169 5.60 32.49 -11.78
CA SER A 169 6.90 33.17 -11.90
C SER A 169 7.18 34.00 -10.64
N PRO A 170 8.46 34.15 -10.24
CA PRO A 170 8.90 34.74 -8.97
C PRO A 170 8.52 36.21 -8.81
#